data_26d454005546390d48c5f2631a0b2649
#
_entry.id   26d454005546390d48c5f2631a0b2649
#
_cell.length_a   1.000
_cell.length_b   1.000
_cell.length_c   1.000
_cell.angle_alpha   90.00
_cell.angle_beta   90.00
_cell.angle_gamma   90.00
#
_symmetry.space_group_name_H-M   'P 1'
#
loop_
_entity.id
_entity.type
_entity.pdbx_description
1 polymer ?
#
loop_
_entity_poly.entity_id
_entity_poly.type
_entity_poly.pdbx_seq_one_letter_code
_entity_poly.pdbx_strand_id
1 'polypeptide(L)'
;LGAKAGSYVEQLSGGQKQRFAIAATLVNQPKVLFLDEPTTGLDPQARRNLWELIKTIRDEGITIVLTTHYMDEAELLCDRLAIMDAGKIITIDTPQHLIEQLLARGFTKQQTVEPANLEDVFIDLTGKAIRE
;
A
#
# COMPACT_ATOMS: atom_id res chain seq x y z
N LEU A 1 -13.13 -14.29 -8.87
CA LEU A 1 -12.12 -14.41 -9.94
C LEU A 1 -12.37 -15.61 -10.87
N GLY A 2 -12.85 -16.74 -10.33
CA GLY A 2 -13.00 -17.95 -11.10
C GLY A 2 -13.86 -17.79 -12.36
N ALA A 3 -14.98 -17.10 -12.25
CA ALA A 3 -15.88 -16.88 -13.37
C ALA A 3 -15.31 -16.00 -14.48
N LYS A 4 -14.28 -15.21 -14.17
CA LYS A 4 -13.64 -14.30 -15.12
C LYS A 4 -12.23 -14.73 -15.50
N ALA A 5 -11.76 -15.82 -14.95
CA ALA A 5 -10.39 -16.28 -15.20
C ALA A 5 -10.20 -16.65 -16.66
N GLY A 6 -9.06 -16.27 -17.21
CA GLY A 6 -8.61 -16.64 -18.54
C GLY A 6 -9.25 -15.87 -19.67
N SER A 7 -10.57 -15.90 -19.81
CA SER A 7 -11.24 -15.39 -21.00
C SER A 7 -11.48 -13.88 -21.01
N TYR A 8 -11.44 -13.23 -19.85
CA TYR A 8 -11.92 -11.86 -19.72
C TYR A 8 -10.96 -10.93 -18.98
N VAL A 9 -9.66 -11.27 -18.97
CA VAL A 9 -8.65 -10.46 -18.25
C VAL A 9 -8.66 -9.01 -18.73
N GLU A 10 -8.81 -8.79 -20.03
CA GLU A 10 -8.84 -7.42 -20.58
C GLU A 10 -10.04 -6.59 -20.13
N GLN A 11 -11.12 -7.25 -19.69
CA GLN A 11 -12.33 -6.57 -19.22
C GLN A 11 -12.28 -6.27 -17.72
N LEU A 12 -11.24 -6.72 -17.02
CA LEU A 12 -11.11 -6.49 -15.61
C LEU A 12 -10.65 -5.07 -15.33
N SER A 13 -11.06 -4.51 -14.19
CA SER A 13 -10.50 -3.26 -13.69
C SER A 13 -9.00 -3.42 -13.37
N GLY A 14 -8.29 -2.30 -13.18
CA GLY A 14 -6.89 -2.32 -12.79
C GLY A 14 -6.64 -3.13 -11.52
N GLY A 15 -7.49 -2.94 -10.50
CA GLY A 15 -7.40 -3.69 -9.25
C GLY A 15 -7.69 -5.17 -9.42
N GLN A 16 -8.69 -5.52 -10.25
CA GLN A 16 -9.01 -6.91 -10.55
C GLN A 16 -7.88 -7.60 -11.31
N LYS A 17 -7.25 -6.91 -12.28
CA LYS A 17 -6.09 -7.44 -13.01
C LYS A 17 -4.93 -7.74 -12.07
N GLN A 18 -4.66 -6.83 -11.14
CA GLN A 18 -3.58 -6.99 -10.16
C GLN A 18 -3.86 -8.17 -9.23
N ARG A 19 -5.08 -8.28 -8.73
CA ARG A 19 -5.49 -9.40 -7.88
C ARG A 19 -5.40 -10.73 -8.62
N PHE A 20 -5.81 -10.74 -9.89
CA PHE A 20 -5.72 -11.94 -10.73
C PHE A 20 -4.26 -12.35 -10.93
N ALA A 21 -3.38 -11.41 -11.22
CA ALA A 21 -1.95 -11.69 -11.40
C ALA A 21 -1.33 -12.30 -10.15
N ILE A 22 -1.65 -11.77 -8.98
CA ILE A 22 -1.17 -12.30 -7.69
C ILE A 22 -1.74 -13.70 -7.46
N ALA A 23 -3.04 -13.90 -7.67
CA ALA A 23 -3.67 -15.20 -7.51
C ALA A 23 -3.05 -16.26 -8.42
N ALA A 24 -2.72 -15.88 -9.66
CA ALA A 24 -2.06 -16.79 -10.61
C ALA A 24 -0.69 -17.25 -10.12
N THR A 25 0.07 -16.35 -9.48
CA THR A 25 1.38 -16.74 -8.93
C THR A 25 1.25 -17.70 -7.74
N LEU A 26 0.16 -17.62 -6.98
CA LEU A 26 -0.06 -18.48 -5.81
C LEU A 26 -0.35 -19.93 -6.16
N VAL A 27 -0.76 -20.21 -7.40
CA VAL A 27 -1.01 -21.59 -7.87
C VAL A 27 0.23 -22.48 -7.70
N ASN A 28 1.41 -21.91 -7.83
CA ASN A 28 2.68 -22.62 -7.69
C ASN A 28 3.13 -22.77 -6.23
N GLN A 29 2.34 -22.33 -5.26
CA GLN A 29 2.65 -22.39 -3.83
C GLN A 29 4.04 -21.82 -3.50
N PRO A 30 4.30 -20.55 -3.82
CA PRO A 30 5.61 -19.95 -3.59
C PRO A 30 5.87 -19.78 -2.10
N LYS A 31 7.14 -19.79 -1.72
CA LYS A 31 7.57 -19.43 -0.36
C LYS A 31 7.83 -17.94 -0.25
N VAL A 32 8.20 -17.30 -1.34
CA VAL A 32 8.50 -15.88 -1.42
C VAL A 32 7.75 -15.29 -2.61
N LEU A 33 7.09 -14.18 -2.38
CA LEU A 33 6.36 -13.43 -3.40
C LEU A 33 6.96 -12.04 -3.52
N PHE A 34 7.35 -11.65 -4.73
CA PHE A 34 7.87 -10.31 -5.02
C PHE A 34 6.77 -9.48 -5.65
N LEU A 35 6.48 -8.32 -5.07
CA LEU A 35 5.49 -7.38 -5.58
C LEU A 35 6.17 -6.02 -5.81
N ASP A 36 6.20 -5.59 -7.06
CA ASP A 36 6.82 -4.31 -7.44
C ASP A 36 5.75 -3.26 -7.62
N GLU A 37 5.69 -2.32 -6.68
CA GLU A 37 4.73 -1.21 -6.66
C GLU A 37 3.29 -1.67 -6.98
N PRO A 38 2.74 -2.61 -6.22
CA PRO A 38 1.52 -3.32 -6.63
C PRO A 38 0.27 -2.47 -6.68
N THR A 39 0.24 -1.33 -5.99
CA THR A 39 -0.96 -0.47 -5.91
C THR A 39 -0.87 0.78 -6.77
N THR A 40 0.19 0.95 -7.54
CA THR A 40 0.35 2.11 -8.42
C THR A 40 -0.77 2.16 -9.44
N GLY A 41 -1.38 3.32 -9.57
CA GLY A 41 -2.47 3.54 -10.53
C GLY A 41 -3.83 3.02 -10.10
N LEU A 42 -3.96 2.42 -8.92
CA LEU A 42 -5.24 1.97 -8.41
C LEU A 42 -5.94 3.09 -7.65
N ASP A 43 -7.26 3.10 -7.71
CA ASP A 43 -8.08 3.99 -6.88
C ASP A 43 -7.99 3.56 -5.40
N PRO A 44 -8.40 4.44 -4.45
CA PRO A 44 -8.27 4.13 -3.02
C PRO A 44 -8.97 2.85 -2.58
N GLN A 45 -10.13 2.54 -3.14
CA GLN A 45 -10.86 1.33 -2.77
C GLN A 45 -10.13 0.08 -3.26
N ALA A 46 -9.64 0.10 -4.50
CA ALA A 46 -8.87 -1.01 -5.06
C ALA A 46 -7.56 -1.21 -4.30
N ARG A 47 -6.90 -0.12 -3.88
CA ARG A 47 -5.70 -0.20 -3.04
C ARG A 47 -5.99 -0.92 -1.73
N ARG A 48 -7.04 -0.54 -1.03
CA ARG A 48 -7.43 -1.18 0.23
C ARG A 48 -7.74 -2.67 0.05
N ASN A 49 -8.44 -2.99 -1.02
CA ASN A 49 -8.75 -4.39 -1.32
C ASN A 49 -7.48 -5.21 -1.56
N LEU A 50 -6.53 -4.63 -2.28
CA LEU A 50 -5.26 -5.30 -2.54
C LEU A 50 -4.43 -5.44 -1.26
N TRP A 51 -4.41 -4.42 -0.40
CA TRP A 51 -3.74 -4.50 0.89
C TRP A 51 -4.28 -5.64 1.76
N GLU A 52 -5.60 -5.82 1.79
CA GLU A 52 -6.20 -6.92 2.53
C GLU A 52 -5.80 -8.28 1.96
N LEU A 53 -5.74 -8.40 0.64
CA LEU A 53 -5.24 -9.61 -0.01
C LEU A 53 -3.80 -9.91 0.38
N ILE A 54 -2.93 -8.89 0.33
CA ILE A 54 -1.51 -9.04 0.69
C ILE A 54 -1.37 -9.49 2.15
N LYS A 55 -2.14 -8.90 3.06
CA LYS A 55 -2.14 -9.32 4.47
C LYS A 55 -2.56 -10.77 4.64
N THR A 56 -3.58 -11.19 3.92
CA THR A 56 -4.07 -12.57 3.96
C THR A 56 -2.99 -13.54 3.50
N ILE A 57 -2.30 -13.21 2.41
CA ILE A 57 -1.21 -14.03 1.87
C ILE A 57 -0.06 -14.13 2.88
N ARG A 58 0.31 -13.01 3.49
CA ARG A 58 1.35 -12.98 4.53
C ARG A 58 0.96 -13.88 5.72
N ASP A 59 -0.28 -13.81 6.15
CA ASP A 59 -0.77 -14.58 7.29
C ASP A 59 -0.78 -16.08 7.01
N GLU A 60 -0.80 -16.48 5.75
CA GLU A 60 -0.65 -17.89 5.34
C GLU A 60 0.80 -18.38 5.41
N GLY A 61 1.74 -17.52 5.77
CA GLY A 61 3.13 -17.91 5.94
C GLY A 61 4.03 -17.63 4.73
N ILE A 62 3.53 -16.96 3.71
CA ILE A 62 4.32 -16.59 2.54
C ILE A 62 5.10 -15.32 2.87
N THR A 63 6.42 -15.34 2.62
CA THR A 63 7.25 -14.15 2.74
C THR A 63 7.00 -13.24 1.54
N ILE A 64 6.69 -11.98 1.80
CA ILE A 64 6.42 -11.00 0.74
C ILE A 64 7.51 -9.95 0.74
N VAL A 65 8.13 -9.73 -0.41
CA VAL A 65 9.05 -8.62 -0.65
C VAL A 65 8.32 -7.61 -1.54
N LEU A 66 8.08 -6.43 -1.00
CA LEU A 66 7.27 -5.39 -1.62
C LEU A 66 8.13 -4.17 -1.89
N THR A 67 8.04 -3.62 -3.10
CA THR A 67 8.58 -2.28 -3.34
C THR A 67 7.43 -1.30 -3.42
N THR A 68 7.61 -0.11 -2.86
CA THR A 68 6.61 0.96 -2.90
C THR A 68 7.26 2.31 -2.65
N HIS A 69 6.67 3.35 -3.21
CA HIS A 69 7.01 4.73 -2.87
C HIS A 69 5.92 5.38 -2.00
N TYR A 70 4.89 4.63 -1.66
CA TYR A 70 3.83 5.11 -0.77
C TYR A 70 4.19 4.76 0.68
N MET A 71 4.46 5.79 1.48
CA MET A 71 4.87 5.59 2.87
C MET A 71 3.79 4.94 3.72
N ASP A 72 2.54 5.29 3.49
CA ASP A 72 1.40 4.69 4.18
C ASP A 72 1.27 3.18 3.90
N GLU A 73 1.54 2.77 2.68
CA GLU A 73 1.56 1.35 2.31
C GLU A 73 2.67 0.59 3.04
N ALA A 74 3.86 1.15 3.04
CA ALA A 74 5.00 0.55 3.75
C ALA A 74 4.73 0.43 5.25
N GLU A 75 4.20 1.49 5.86
CA GLU A 75 3.90 1.50 7.29
C GLU A 75 2.82 0.47 7.65
N LEU A 76 1.80 0.33 6.80
CA LEU A 76 0.68 -0.57 7.05
C LEU A 76 1.03 -2.04 6.84
N LEU A 77 1.79 -2.35 5.80
CA LEU A 77 1.97 -3.73 5.34
C LEU A 77 3.27 -4.37 5.81
N CYS A 78 4.34 -3.60 6.01
CA CYS A 78 5.65 -4.15 6.21
C CYS A 78 5.95 -4.42 7.68
N ASP A 79 6.45 -5.61 7.98
CA ASP A 79 7.00 -5.93 9.29
C ASP A 79 8.36 -5.25 9.48
N ARG A 80 9.11 -5.18 8.39
CA ARG A 80 10.43 -4.55 8.35
C ARG A 80 10.60 -3.93 6.97
N LEU A 81 11.25 -2.79 6.89
CA LEU A 81 11.48 -2.10 5.64
C LEU A 81 12.91 -1.63 5.50
N ALA A 82 13.33 -1.45 4.26
CA ALA A 82 14.58 -0.81 3.90
C ALA A 82 14.25 0.52 3.22
N ILE A 83 14.89 1.59 3.67
CA ILE A 83 14.81 2.87 2.98
C ILE A 83 15.98 2.96 2.02
N MET A 84 15.67 3.21 0.75
CA MET A 84 16.67 3.33 -0.31
C MET A 84 16.70 4.75 -0.85
N ASP A 85 17.89 5.22 -1.11
CA ASP A 85 18.11 6.51 -1.76
C ASP A 85 19.38 6.44 -2.61
N ALA A 86 19.32 7.00 -3.81
CA ALA A 86 20.46 7.03 -4.75
C ALA A 86 21.11 5.65 -4.95
N GLY A 87 20.28 4.60 -5.03
CA GLY A 87 20.74 3.22 -5.27
C GLY A 87 21.37 2.55 -4.05
N LYS A 88 21.26 3.15 -2.87
CA LYS A 88 21.85 2.61 -1.64
C LYS A 88 20.77 2.41 -0.58
N ILE A 89 20.95 1.37 0.22
CA ILE A 89 20.14 1.16 1.42
C ILE A 89 20.69 2.04 2.54
N ILE A 90 19.83 2.95 3.02
CA ILE A 90 20.18 3.87 4.10
C ILE A 90 20.00 3.22 5.46
N THR A 91 18.89 2.49 5.63
CA THR A 91 18.57 1.81 6.88
C THR A 91 17.62 0.66 6.64
N ILE A 92 17.64 -0.32 7.53
CA ILE A 92 16.67 -1.42 7.56
C ILE A 92 16.19 -1.54 9.00
N ASP A 93 14.88 -1.41 9.20
CA ASP A 93 14.29 -1.52 10.53
C ASP A 93 12.77 -1.68 10.45
N THR A 94 12.12 -1.82 11.60
CA THR A 94 10.67 -1.79 11.68
C THR A 94 10.16 -0.36 11.54
N PRO A 95 8.95 -0.15 11.00
CA PRO A 95 8.39 1.19 10.92
C PRO A 95 8.32 1.89 12.28
N GLN A 96 7.91 1.17 13.32
CA GLN A 96 7.79 1.72 14.67
C GLN A 96 9.13 2.20 15.22
N HIS A 97 10.17 1.40 15.05
CA HIS A 97 11.49 1.76 15.57
C HIS A 97 12.06 2.97 14.85
N LEU A 98 11.85 3.08 13.55
CA LEU A 98 12.27 4.26 12.79
C LEU A 98 11.56 5.53 13.26
N ILE A 99 10.27 5.44 13.52
CA ILE A 99 9.49 6.56 14.04
C ILE A 99 9.96 6.93 15.45
N GLU A 100 10.19 5.95 16.32
CA GLU A 100 10.69 6.19 17.67
C GLU A 100 12.08 6.85 17.68
N GLN A 101 12.97 6.43 16.79
CA GLN A 101 14.29 7.06 16.66
C GLN A 101 14.18 8.52 16.24
N LEU A 102 13.26 8.83 15.33
CA LEU A 102 13.03 10.20 14.90
C LEU A 102 12.51 11.07 16.06
N LEU A 103 11.55 10.54 16.82
CA LEU A 103 11.00 11.23 17.99
C LEU A 103 12.07 11.44 19.08
N ALA A 104 12.96 10.44 19.27
CA ALA A 104 14.04 10.54 20.23
C ALA A 104 15.05 11.64 19.89
N ARG A 105 15.16 12.02 18.62
CA ARG A 105 15.98 13.13 18.16
C ARG A 105 15.32 14.49 18.31
N GLY A 106 14.12 14.54 18.93
CA GLY A 106 13.42 15.77 19.19
C GLY A 106 12.53 16.27 18.06
N PHE A 107 12.24 15.42 17.08
CA PHE A 107 11.35 15.81 15.98
C PHE A 107 9.93 16.07 16.52
N THR A 108 9.38 17.20 16.09
CA THR A 108 7.97 17.52 16.29
C THR A 108 7.39 17.96 14.96
N LYS A 109 6.22 17.40 14.62
CA LYS A 109 5.54 17.80 13.40
C LYS A 109 4.93 19.17 13.59
N GLN A 110 5.29 20.14 12.75
CA GLN A 110 4.69 21.44 12.80
C GLN A 110 3.24 21.36 12.34
N GLN A 111 2.35 21.90 13.17
CA GLN A 111 0.97 22.12 12.73
C GLN A 111 0.97 23.40 11.89
N THR A 112 0.89 23.24 10.58
CA THR A 112 0.64 24.37 9.70
C THR A 112 -0.85 24.64 9.66
N VAL A 113 -1.22 25.87 9.99
CA VAL A 113 -2.59 26.34 9.73
C VAL A 113 -2.66 26.64 8.23
N GLU A 114 -3.24 25.73 7.48
CA GLU A 114 -3.44 25.92 6.05
C GLU A 114 -4.73 26.69 5.79
N PRO A 115 -4.76 27.56 4.76
CA PRO A 115 -6.02 28.18 4.37
C PRO A 115 -7.01 27.12 3.88
N ALA A 116 -8.30 27.46 3.95
CA ALA A 116 -9.35 26.57 3.47
C ALA A 116 -9.15 26.21 1.99
N ASN A 117 -9.45 25.00 1.65
CA ASN A 117 -9.37 24.45 0.29
C ASN A 117 -10.76 24.01 -0.21
N LEU A 118 -10.83 23.51 -1.44
CA LEU A 118 -12.09 23.06 -2.01
C LEU A 118 -12.71 21.89 -1.29
N GLU A 119 -11.91 21.02 -0.67
CA GLU A 119 -12.43 19.94 0.15
C GLU A 119 -13.19 20.49 1.35
N ASP A 120 -12.65 21.50 2.01
CA ASP A 120 -13.31 22.18 3.13
C ASP A 120 -14.64 22.78 2.70
N VAL A 121 -14.70 23.42 1.52
CA VAL A 121 -15.92 23.95 0.94
C VAL A 121 -16.95 22.85 0.72
N PHE A 122 -16.51 21.73 0.16
CA PHE A 122 -17.40 20.59 -0.10
C PHE A 122 -18.01 20.06 1.18
N ILE A 123 -17.18 19.88 2.22
CA ILE A 123 -17.64 19.41 3.54
C ILE A 123 -18.64 20.38 4.13
N ASP A 124 -18.35 21.68 4.08
CA ASP A 124 -19.21 22.71 4.62
C ASP A 124 -20.59 22.73 3.95
N LEU A 125 -20.62 22.65 2.62
CA LEU A 125 -21.85 22.72 1.84
C LEU A 125 -22.70 21.45 1.90
N THR A 126 -22.08 20.29 2.00
CA THR A 126 -22.77 19.01 1.95
C THR A 126 -22.87 18.31 3.30
N GLY A 127 -22.05 18.69 4.26
CA GLY A 127 -21.92 17.99 5.54
C GLY A 127 -21.26 16.62 5.42
N LYS A 128 -20.58 16.32 4.28
CA LYS A 128 -19.97 15.03 4.02
C LYS A 128 -18.51 15.19 3.63
N ALA A 129 -17.65 14.41 4.28
CA ALA A 129 -16.27 14.32 3.86
C ALA A 129 -16.16 13.59 2.51
N ILE A 130 -15.20 14.01 1.69
CA ILE A 130 -14.84 13.27 0.49
C ILE A 130 -14.20 11.96 0.92
N ARG A 131 -14.70 10.86 0.41
CA ARG A 131 -14.14 9.54 0.72
C ARG A 131 -13.01 9.21 -0.24
N GLU A 132 -11.93 8.85 0.34
CA GLU A 132 -10.78 8.33 -0.40
C GLU A 132 -10.92 6.83 -0.67
#